data_aac9ae474db5ff1bb8d2f55c62bbf4aa
#
_entry.id   aac9ae474db5ff1bb8d2f55c62bbf4aa
#
_cell.length_a   1.000
_cell.length_b   1.000
_cell.length_c   1.000
_cell.angle_alpha   90.00
_cell.angle_beta   90.00
_cell.angle_gamma   90.00
#
_symmetry.space_group_name_H-M   'P 1'
#
loop_
_entity.id
_entity.type
_entity.pdbx_description
1 polymer ?
#
loop_
_entity_poly.entity_id
_entity_poly.type
_entity_poly.pdbx_seq_one_letter_code
_entity_poly.pdbx_strand_id
1 'polypeptide(L)'
;MAHKIYDNFYLSNEIEDQFNSHLDLQQFCTVDNSLVGTAGMTRKINRYSASNATQKLAMGAGNTESIEVTYAPFEYKILMAQNRFEYYDEQEMTDPMLVPVGVRHMGTDMFNTVNADIFAEFNKATQVIVVSALNFDAFADAQAMYNLENIEGVNFFAFVSPADVAALRKALGLSLQYLESFVRSGYVGTVAGVNIYTKKDAVSGTICTATKQAVTLFNKKGVEVETPPRDSSDANTRKNTIFSRKYYLPALTDERYAVKIVKGTAAVSTDTTVTAGKTYYTKSGLGYVAVVPAEGDSPKTKGWYEITAA
;
A
#
# COMPACT_ATOMS: atom_id res chain seq x y z
N MET A 1 28.27 -2.86 16.43
CA MET A 1 27.82 -1.46 16.44
C MET A 1 28.07 -0.89 17.82
N ALA A 2 28.59 0.34 17.94
CA ALA A 2 28.76 0.99 19.23
C ALA A 2 27.51 1.85 19.52
N HIS A 3 26.76 1.49 20.52
CA HIS A 3 25.68 2.34 21.04
C HIS A 3 26.29 3.54 21.77
N LYS A 4 25.69 4.72 21.64
CA LYS A 4 26.03 5.86 22.49
C LYS A 4 25.34 5.66 23.82
N ILE A 5 26.11 5.53 24.88
CA ILE A 5 25.64 5.37 26.26
C ILE A 5 25.81 6.72 26.96
N TYR A 6 24.79 7.19 27.66
CA TYR A 6 24.83 8.43 28.43
C TYR A 6 25.08 8.13 29.89
N ASP A 7 26.13 8.75 30.46
CA ASP A 7 26.54 8.56 31.85
C ASP A 7 25.64 9.25 32.89
N ASN A 8 24.73 10.11 32.45
CA ASN A 8 23.82 10.85 33.31
C ASN A 8 22.34 10.65 32.93
N PHE A 9 21.63 10.14 33.90
CA PHE A 9 20.27 9.64 33.90
C PHE A 9 19.23 10.76 33.92
N TYR A 10 18.93 11.39 32.78
CA TYR A 10 17.67 12.11 32.54
C TYR A 10 17.06 11.74 31.18
N LEU A 11 16.91 10.43 30.99
CA LEU A 11 16.23 9.86 29.81
C LEU A 11 14.69 9.97 29.86
N SER A 12 14.14 10.58 30.92
CA SER A 12 12.69 10.66 31.11
C SER A 12 11.98 11.59 30.13
N ASN A 13 12.71 12.39 29.34
CA ASN A 13 12.14 13.37 28.41
C ASN A 13 12.80 13.34 27.03
N GLU A 14 13.55 12.31 26.68
CA GLU A 14 13.90 12.13 25.27
C GLU A 14 12.63 11.82 24.49
N ILE A 15 12.18 12.84 23.79
CA ILE A 15 11.21 12.70 22.71
C ILE A 15 11.81 11.68 21.79
N GLU A 16 11.17 10.50 21.68
CA GLU A 16 11.55 9.50 20.70
C GLU A 16 11.55 10.18 19.34
N ASP A 17 12.72 10.38 18.77
CA ASP A 17 12.94 11.07 17.49
C ASP A 17 12.33 10.27 16.30
N GLN A 18 11.71 9.16 16.63
CA GLN A 18 11.04 8.26 15.71
C GLN A 18 9.52 8.46 15.77
N PHE A 19 9.04 9.64 15.44
CA PHE A 19 7.65 9.82 15.04
C PHE A 19 7.43 9.21 13.67
N ASN A 20 7.46 7.92 13.66
CA ASN A 20 7.02 7.13 12.57
C ASN A 20 5.50 7.22 12.46
N SER A 21 4.98 6.90 11.32
CA SER A 21 3.56 6.95 11.04
C SER A 21 2.71 6.33 12.16
N HIS A 22 1.87 7.11 12.83
CA HIS A 22 0.87 6.59 13.76
C HIS A 22 -0.31 5.93 13.05
N LEU A 23 -0.35 5.99 11.72
CA LEU A 23 -1.40 5.40 10.91
C LEU A 23 -1.14 3.90 10.74
N ASP A 24 -2.00 3.08 11.36
CA ASP A 24 -1.97 1.63 11.14
C ASP A 24 -2.68 1.31 9.81
N LEU A 25 -1.91 0.87 8.82
CA LEU A 25 -2.43 0.53 7.51
C LEU A 25 -3.10 -0.85 7.45
N GLN A 26 -2.96 -1.69 8.46
CA GLN A 26 -3.61 -3.00 8.49
C GLN A 26 -5.14 -2.89 8.53
N GLN A 27 -5.68 -1.82 9.11
CA GLN A 27 -7.12 -1.55 9.14
C GLN A 27 -7.72 -1.30 7.74
N PHE A 28 -6.90 -0.87 6.77
CA PHE A 28 -7.29 -0.60 5.39
C PHE A 28 -7.14 -1.80 4.46
N CYS A 29 -6.71 -2.93 5.00
CA CYS A 29 -6.52 -4.17 4.26
C CYS A 29 -7.52 -5.22 4.68
N THR A 30 -7.77 -6.20 3.80
CA THR A 30 -8.37 -7.46 4.19
C THR A 30 -7.28 -8.34 4.80
N VAL A 31 -7.50 -8.86 6.01
CA VAL A 31 -6.53 -9.72 6.69
C VAL A 31 -6.91 -11.18 6.47
N ASP A 32 -6.01 -11.96 5.88
CA ASP A 32 -6.15 -13.40 5.69
C ASP A 32 -5.18 -14.15 6.62
N ASN A 33 -5.75 -14.82 7.62
CA ASN A 33 -5.04 -15.64 8.60
C ASN A 33 -5.16 -17.14 8.32
N SER A 34 -5.61 -17.53 7.15
CA SER A 34 -5.85 -18.95 6.80
C SER A 34 -4.59 -19.82 6.85
N LEU A 35 -3.42 -19.20 6.74
CA LEU A 35 -2.13 -19.88 6.82
C LEU A 35 -1.58 -20.00 8.25
N VAL A 36 -2.20 -19.38 9.24
CA VAL A 36 -1.76 -19.47 10.63
C VAL A 36 -1.97 -20.90 11.14
N GLY A 37 -0.91 -21.50 11.67
CA GLY A 37 -0.96 -22.88 12.19
C GLY A 37 -0.97 -24.00 11.13
N THR A 38 -1.02 -23.67 9.83
CA THR A 38 -0.98 -24.66 8.74
C THR A 38 0.44 -24.90 8.21
N ALA A 39 0.70 -25.99 7.54
CA ALA A 39 1.97 -26.17 6.82
C ALA A 39 1.99 -25.34 5.53
N GLY A 40 3.17 -24.88 5.11
CA GLY A 40 3.38 -24.13 3.88
C GLY A 40 3.47 -22.61 4.06
N MET A 41 4.13 -21.97 3.11
CA MET A 41 4.40 -20.52 3.06
C MET A 41 3.78 -19.86 1.82
N THR A 42 2.98 -20.61 1.07
CA THR A 42 2.41 -20.17 -0.19
C THR A 42 0.91 -20.21 -0.14
N ARG A 43 0.26 -19.12 -0.56
CA ARG A 43 -1.18 -19.04 -0.78
C ARG A 43 -1.46 -18.99 -2.28
N LYS A 44 -2.24 -19.93 -2.80
CA LYS A 44 -2.73 -19.92 -4.18
C LYS A 44 -4.17 -19.44 -4.20
N ILE A 45 -4.45 -18.44 -4.99
CA ILE A 45 -5.79 -17.91 -5.21
C ILE A 45 -6.09 -17.99 -6.70
N ASN A 46 -7.17 -18.66 -7.07
CA ASN A 46 -7.64 -18.72 -8.44
C ASN A 46 -8.65 -17.59 -8.66
N ARG A 47 -8.37 -16.72 -9.60
CA ARG A 47 -9.34 -15.73 -10.09
C ARG A 47 -10.10 -16.35 -11.26
N TYR A 48 -11.41 -16.43 -11.13
CA TYR A 48 -12.29 -16.93 -12.17
C TYR A 48 -12.89 -15.77 -12.95
N SER A 49 -12.95 -15.92 -14.26
CA SER A 49 -13.72 -15.06 -15.15
C SER A 49 -14.67 -15.92 -15.98
N ALA A 50 -15.86 -15.39 -16.22
CA ALA A 50 -16.88 -16.07 -17.01
C ALA A 50 -17.39 -15.17 -18.12
N SER A 51 -17.65 -15.74 -19.29
CA SER A 51 -18.34 -15.03 -20.38
C SER A 51 -19.83 -14.90 -20.04
N ASN A 52 -20.47 -13.85 -20.57
CA ASN A 52 -21.90 -13.69 -20.50
C ASN A 52 -22.55 -14.41 -21.70
N ALA A 53 -23.38 -15.41 -21.42
CA ALA A 53 -24.06 -16.19 -22.45
C ALA A 53 -25.59 -16.24 -22.26
N THR A 54 -26.14 -15.28 -21.53
CA THR A 54 -27.59 -15.17 -21.34
C THR A 54 -28.24 -14.58 -22.58
N GLN A 55 -29.07 -15.36 -23.23
CA GLN A 55 -29.84 -14.93 -24.41
C GLN A 55 -31.32 -14.74 -24.06
N LYS A 56 -31.96 -13.71 -24.60
CA LYS A 56 -33.42 -13.56 -24.59
C LYS A 56 -33.96 -14.30 -25.78
N LEU A 57 -34.64 -15.41 -25.52
CA LEU A 57 -35.12 -16.30 -26.58
C LEU A 57 -36.56 -16.00 -26.96
N ALA A 58 -36.88 -16.06 -28.26
CA ALA A 58 -38.25 -16.10 -28.75
C ALA A 58 -38.88 -17.47 -28.46
N MET A 59 -40.22 -17.56 -28.52
CA MET A 59 -40.94 -18.81 -28.32
C MET A 59 -40.47 -19.88 -29.31
N GLY A 60 -40.02 -21.03 -28.80
CA GLY A 60 -39.51 -22.12 -29.64
C GLY A 60 -38.02 -22.06 -30.01
N ALA A 61 -37.30 -20.98 -29.63
CA ALA A 61 -35.86 -20.88 -29.87
C ALA A 61 -35.07 -21.48 -28.69
N GLY A 62 -33.95 -22.16 -28.98
CA GLY A 62 -33.01 -22.70 -28.00
C GLY A 62 -31.83 -21.79 -27.78
N ASN A 63 -31.19 -21.83 -26.60
CA ASN A 63 -29.93 -21.15 -26.36
C ASN A 63 -28.79 -21.85 -27.11
N THR A 64 -28.00 -21.09 -27.86
CA THR A 64 -26.87 -21.58 -28.66
C THR A 64 -25.52 -21.24 -28.05
N GLU A 65 -25.48 -20.43 -26.98
CA GLU A 65 -24.25 -20.00 -26.33
C GLU A 65 -24.11 -20.65 -24.96
N SER A 66 -22.88 -21.00 -24.59
CA SER A 66 -22.54 -21.56 -23.29
C SER A 66 -21.68 -20.56 -22.49
N ILE A 67 -21.86 -20.53 -21.18
CA ILE A 67 -20.95 -19.79 -20.31
C ILE A 67 -19.61 -20.51 -20.29
N GLU A 68 -18.56 -19.82 -20.72
CA GLU A 68 -17.21 -20.32 -20.63
C GLU A 68 -16.56 -19.70 -19.38
N VAL A 69 -16.03 -20.55 -18.50
CA VAL A 69 -15.36 -20.15 -17.27
C VAL A 69 -13.87 -20.42 -17.42
N THR A 70 -13.09 -19.36 -17.32
CA THR A 70 -11.63 -19.43 -17.30
C THR A 70 -11.10 -19.07 -15.91
N TYR A 71 -9.91 -19.55 -15.57
CA TYR A 71 -9.25 -19.18 -14.30
C TYR A 71 -7.80 -18.83 -14.54
N ALA A 72 -7.33 -17.88 -13.71
CA ALA A 72 -5.92 -17.49 -13.62
C ALA A 72 -5.44 -17.77 -12.19
N PRO A 73 -4.43 -18.65 -11.98
CA PRO A 73 -3.88 -18.90 -10.67
C PRO A 73 -2.89 -17.78 -10.28
N PHE A 74 -3.05 -17.23 -9.10
CA PHE A 74 -2.09 -16.32 -8.48
C PHE A 74 -1.46 -16.99 -7.27
N GLU A 75 -0.13 -16.93 -7.19
CA GLU A 75 0.63 -17.54 -6.12
C GLU A 75 1.29 -16.46 -5.26
N TYR A 76 0.98 -16.42 -3.98
CA TYR A 76 1.49 -15.49 -3.00
C TYR A 76 2.39 -16.23 -2.01
N LYS A 77 3.69 -15.89 -2.02
CA LYS A 77 4.69 -16.52 -1.16
C LYS A 77 5.02 -15.59 0.02
N ILE A 78 4.73 -16.06 1.23
CA ILE A 78 5.00 -15.31 2.45
C ILE A 78 6.50 -15.21 2.68
N LEU A 79 6.96 -14.02 3.04
CA LEU A 79 8.33 -13.71 3.39
C LEU A 79 8.47 -13.47 4.89
N MET A 80 9.69 -13.59 5.39
CA MET A 80 10.04 -13.28 6.77
C MET A 80 10.67 -11.90 6.83
N ALA A 81 10.12 -11.01 7.66
CA ALA A 81 10.79 -9.80 8.10
C ALA A 81 11.45 -10.06 9.45
N GLN A 82 12.69 -9.65 9.61
CA GLN A 82 13.46 -9.84 10.85
C GLN A 82 14.29 -8.59 11.12
N ASN A 83 14.32 -8.20 12.38
CA ASN A 83 15.30 -7.24 12.90
C ASN A 83 16.07 -7.85 14.05
N ARG A 84 17.18 -7.22 14.42
CA ARG A 84 18.14 -7.72 15.40
C ARG A 84 18.67 -6.57 16.25
N PHE A 85 18.69 -6.76 17.57
CA PHE A 85 19.30 -5.88 18.53
C PHE A 85 20.41 -6.63 19.27
N GLU A 86 21.61 -6.04 19.34
CA GLU A 86 22.77 -6.61 20.01
C GLU A 86 23.30 -5.66 21.05
N TYR A 87 23.63 -6.19 22.22
CA TYR A 87 24.23 -5.43 23.33
C TYR A 87 25.21 -6.29 24.13
N TYR A 88 26.07 -5.63 24.91
CA TYR A 88 27.00 -6.28 25.80
C TYR A 88 26.56 -6.10 27.24
N ASP A 89 26.93 -7.04 28.16
CA ASP A 89 26.56 -6.98 29.57
C ASP A 89 27.03 -5.68 30.24
N GLU A 90 28.21 -5.18 29.87
CA GLU A 90 28.73 -3.92 30.38
C GLU A 90 27.92 -2.69 29.98
N GLN A 91 27.31 -2.73 28.79
CA GLN A 91 26.44 -1.65 28.34
C GLN A 91 25.13 -1.63 29.13
N GLU A 92 24.54 -2.80 29.39
CA GLU A 92 23.34 -2.93 30.22
C GLU A 92 23.61 -2.51 31.66
N MET A 93 24.79 -2.87 32.24
CA MET A 93 25.18 -2.42 33.57
C MET A 93 25.38 -0.91 33.69
N THR A 94 25.85 -0.27 32.60
CA THR A 94 26.05 1.18 32.53
C THR A 94 24.72 1.92 32.30
N ASP A 95 23.88 1.38 31.44
CA ASP A 95 22.55 1.95 31.09
C ASP A 95 21.48 0.87 31.13
N PRO A 96 20.77 0.67 32.26
CA PRO A 96 19.70 -0.32 32.37
C PRO A 96 18.50 -0.07 31.44
N MET A 97 18.36 1.15 30.88
CA MET A 97 17.27 1.45 29.96
C MET A 97 17.60 1.06 28.52
N LEU A 98 18.85 0.73 28.21
CA LEU A 98 19.29 0.36 26.86
C LEU A 98 18.44 -0.78 26.26
N VAL A 99 18.22 -1.85 27.03
CA VAL A 99 17.48 -3.04 26.55
C VAL A 99 15.99 -2.75 26.36
N PRO A 100 15.25 -2.16 27.34
CA PRO A 100 13.84 -1.80 27.14
C PRO A 100 13.61 -0.86 25.98
N VAL A 101 14.46 0.17 25.82
CA VAL A 101 14.38 1.11 24.69
C VAL A 101 14.68 0.39 23.36
N GLY A 102 15.72 -0.44 23.32
CA GLY A 102 16.08 -1.22 22.14
C GLY A 102 14.94 -2.14 21.67
N VAL A 103 14.30 -2.85 22.59
CA VAL A 103 13.15 -3.73 22.27
C VAL A 103 11.94 -2.91 21.78
N ARG A 104 11.68 -1.75 22.37
CA ARG A 104 10.63 -0.84 21.90
C ARG A 104 10.90 -0.39 20.46
N HIS A 105 12.13 0.01 20.15
CA HIS A 105 12.52 0.39 18.80
C HIS A 105 12.39 -0.76 17.79
N MET A 106 12.73 -1.98 18.20
CA MET A 106 12.51 -3.16 17.34
C MET A 106 11.03 -3.33 16.99
N GLY A 107 10.12 -3.14 17.95
CA GLY A 107 8.68 -3.20 17.73
C GLY A 107 8.20 -2.09 16.78
N THR A 108 8.65 -0.87 17.00
CA THR A 108 8.32 0.29 16.16
C THR A 108 8.83 0.11 14.72
N ASP A 109 10.08 -0.35 14.56
CA ASP A 109 10.67 -0.63 13.26
C ASP A 109 9.90 -1.72 12.48
N MET A 110 9.53 -2.81 13.16
CA MET A 110 8.71 -3.87 12.56
C MET A 110 7.34 -3.34 12.12
N PHE A 111 6.69 -2.50 12.94
CA PHE A 111 5.41 -1.88 12.59
C PHE A 111 5.54 -0.97 11.36
N ASN A 112 6.59 -0.16 11.30
CA ASN A 112 6.84 0.73 10.16
C ASN A 112 7.14 -0.05 8.89
N THR A 113 7.91 -1.13 8.98
CA THR A 113 8.22 -2.00 7.84
C THR A 113 6.94 -2.61 7.27
N VAL A 114 6.06 -3.15 8.13
CA VAL A 114 4.75 -3.68 7.69
C VAL A 114 3.91 -2.60 7.01
N ASN A 115 3.85 -1.40 7.59
CA ASN A 115 3.10 -0.28 7.01
C ASN A 115 3.69 0.20 5.68
N ALA A 116 5.02 0.24 5.56
CA ALA A 116 5.69 0.60 4.31
C ALA A 116 5.40 -0.41 3.19
N ASP A 117 5.44 -1.70 3.50
CA ASP A 117 5.14 -2.76 2.55
C ASP A 117 3.66 -2.72 2.09
N ILE A 118 2.72 -2.51 3.02
CA ILE A 118 1.30 -2.34 2.68
C ILE A 118 1.11 -1.13 1.78
N PHE A 119 1.74 0.00 2.10
CA PHE A 119 1.66 1.22 1.30
C PHE A 119 2.26 1.03 -0.10
N ALA A 120 3.37 0.30 -0.21
CA ALA A 120 3.99 -0.04 -1.49
C ALA A 120 3.03 -0.87 -2.37
N GLU A 121 2.26 -1.81 -1.78
CA GLU A 121 1.28 -2.58 -2.52
C GLU A 121 0.11 -1.72 -3.03
N PHE A 122 -0.39 -0.76 -2.26
CA PHE A 122 -1.39 0.19 -2.75
C PHE A 122 -0.88 1.01 -3.92
N ASN A 123 0.39 1.40 -3.91
CA ASN A 123 1.01 2.16 -5.00
C ASN A 123 1.23 1.34 -6.29
N LYS A 124 1.02 0.02 -6.29
CA LYS A 124 1.03 -0.84 -7.49
C LYS A 124 -0.30 -0.82 -8.25
N ALA A 125 -1.27 0.03 -7.86
CA ALA A 125 -2.54 0.15 -8.57
C ALA A 125 -2.32 0.33 -10.07
N THR A 126 -3.01 -0.49 -10.87
CA THR A 126 -2.89 -0.53 -12.34
C THR A 126 -3.77 0.52 -13.01
N GLN A 127 -4.84 0.95 -12.35
CA GLN A 127 -5.72 2.01 -12.82
C GLN A 127 -5.15 3.37 -12.42
N VAL A 128 -5.02 4.28 -13.39
CA VAL A 128 -4.41 5.60 -13.17
C VAL A 128 -5.28 6.69 -13.79
N ILE A 129 -5.47 7.77 -13.03
CA ILE A 129 -6.05 9.02 -13.53
C ILE A 129 -4.95 10.08 -13.57
N VAL A 130 -4.85 10.76 -14.70
CA VAL A 130 -3.88 11.84 -14.88
C VAL A 130 -4.60 13.17 -14.82
N VAL A 131 -4.18 14.03 -13.90
CA VAL A 131 -4.79 15.35 -13.68
C VAL A 131 -3.73 16.45 -13.72
N SER A 132 -4.11 17.62 -14.17
CA SER A 132 -3.24 18.81 -14.16
C SER A 132 -3.11 19.43 -12.76
N ALA A 133 -4.15 19.29 -11.94
CA ALA A 133 -4.20 19.80 -10.57
C ALA A 133 -4.98 18.83 -9.67
N LEU A 134 -4.54 18.71 -8.42
CA LEU A 134 -5.25 17.95 -7.40
C LEU A 134 -6.40 18.80 -6.85
N ASN A 135 -7.63 18.45 -7.20
CA ASN A 135 -8.87 19.14 -6.81
C ASN A 135 -9.97 18.14 -6.51
N PHE A 136 -11.17 18.61 -6.26
CA PHE A 136 -12.36 17.78 -6.02
C PHE A 136 -12.67 16.84 -7.20
N ASP A 137 -12.54 17.36 -8.44
CA ASP A 137 -12.88 16.62 -9.66
C ASP A 137 -12.00 15.39 -9.83
N ALA A 138 -10.71 15.47 -9.44
CA ALA A 138 -9.80 14.33 -9.49
C ALA A 138 -10.27 13.13 -8.65
N PHE A 139 -10.88 13.38 -7.50
CA PHE A 139 -11.45 12.33 -6.66
C PHE A 139 -12.78 11.81 -7.19
N ALA A 140 -13.59 12.69 -7.78
CA ALA A 140 -14.84 12.26 -8.44
C ALA A 140 -14.54 11.37 -9.66
N ASP A 141 -13.55 11.73 -10.47
CA ASP A 141 -13.10 10.91 -11.59
C ASP A 141 -12.54 9.56 -11.12
N ALA A 142 -11.80 9.55 -10.00
CA ALA A 142 -11.30 8.31 -9.42
C ALA A 142 -12.45 7.38 -8.98
N GLN A 143 -13.53 7.93 -8.41
CA GLN A 143 -14.70 7.13 -8.09
C GLN A 143 -15.38 6.57 -9.34
N ALA A 144 -15.47 7.33 -10.40
CA ALA A 144 -16.05 6.85 -11.65
C ALA A 144 -15.27 5.67 -12.25
N MET A 145 -13.94 5.62 -12.03
CA MET A 145 -13.10 4.51 -12.51
C MET A 145 -13.39 3.17 -11.82
N TYR A 146 -13.91 3.17 -10.60
CA TYR A 146 -14.31 1.91 -9.93
C TYR A 146 -15.49 1.24 -10.61
N ASN A 147 -16.27 1.98 -11.40
CA ASN A 147 -17.45 1.47 -12.15
C ASN A 147 -18.40 0.62 -11.28
N LEU A 148 -18.66 1.08 -10.06
CA LEU A 148 -19.56 0.41 -9.14
C LEU A 148 -20.99 0.91 -9.34
N GLU A 149 -21.95 -0.01 -9.45
CA GLU A 149 -23.38 0.33 -9.59
C GLU A 149 -23.97 0.87 -8.28
N ASN A 150 -23.50 0.38 -7.13
CA ASN A 150 -23.92 0.83 -5.82
C ASN A 150 -22.71 1.20 -4.97
N ILE A 151 -22.58 2.51 -4.69
CA ILE A 151 -21.50 3.07 -3.88
C ILE A 151 -21.89 3.12 -2.39
N GLU A 152 -23.16 2.94 -2.07
CA GLU A 152 -23.65 2.99 -0.70
C GLU A 152 -23.04 1.86 0.13
N GLY A 153 -22.44 2.21 1.28
CA GLY A 153 -21.76 1.26 2.16
C GLY A 153 -20.31 0.91 1.79
N VAL A 154 -19.80 1.42 0.67
CA VAL A 154 -18.39 1.26 0.30
C VAL A 154 -17.56 2.38 0.89
N ASN A 155 -16.59 2.04 1.74
CA ASN A 155 -15.65 3.00 2.32
C ASN A 155 -14.45 3.19 1.39
N PHE A 156 -14.41 4.33 0.71
CA PHE A 156 -13.24 4.76 -0.05
C PHE A 156 -12.29 5.53 0.86
N PHE A 157 -11.01 5.29 0.70
CA PHE A 157 -9.96 6.05 1.38
C PHE A 157 -8.85 6.43 0.40
N ALA A 158 -8.10 7.47 0.77
CA ALA A 158 -6.96 7.93 0.00
C ALA A 158 -5.79 8.24 0.92
N PHE A 159 -4.60 7.84 0.49
CA PHE A 159 -3.34 8.21 1.14
C PHE A 159 -2.73 9.38 0.40
N VAL A 160 -2.57 10.50 1.11
CA VAL A 160 -2.16 11.78 0.53
C VAL A 160 -0.94 12.31 1.27
N SER A 161 0.01 12.90 0.53
CA SER A 161 1.16 13.54 1.14
C SER A 161 0.76 14.81 1.92
N PRO A 162 1.50 15.22 2.96
CA PRO A 162 1.22 16.47 3.69
C PRO A 162 1.19 17.70 2.78
N ALA A 163 2.04 17.72 1.73
CA ALA A 163 2.10 18.84 0.76
C ALA A 163 0.82 18.89 -0.10
N ASP A 164 0.33 17.73 -0.54
CA ASP A 164 -0.88 17.65 -1.35
C ASP A 164 -2.14 17.92 -0.52
N VAL A 165 -2.16 17.56 0.76
CA VAL A 165 -3.23 17.96 1.69
C VAL A 165 -3.30 19.48 1.79
N ALA A 166 -2.15 20.18 1.87
CA ALA A 166 -2.13 21.64 1.87
C ALA A 166 -2.64 22.22 0.54
N ALA A 167 -2.31 21.62 -0.60
CA ALA A 167 -2.79 22.02 -1.91
C ALA A 167 -4.32 21.81 -2.04
N LEU A 168 -4.83 20.67 -1.59
CA LEU A 168 -6.26 20.37 -1.55
C LEU A 168 -7.03 21.35 -0.68
N ARG A 169 -6.52 21.69 0.51
CA ARG A 169 -7.14 22.71 1.39
C ARG A 169 -7.24 24.06 0.71
N LYS A 170 -6.20 24.49 0.00
CA LYS A 170 -6.20 25.75 -0.76
C LYS A 170 -7.21 25.71 -1.90
N ALA A 171 -7.28 24.62 -2.65
CA ALA A 171 -8.22 24.45 -3.75
C ALA A 171 -9.68 24.44 -3.26
N LEU A 172 -9.96 23.72 -2.17
CA LEU A 172 -11.30 23.65 -1.56
C LEU A 172 -11.69 24.98 -0.89
N GLY A 173 -10.76 25.68 -0.25
CA GLY A 173 -11.01 26.98 0.40
C GLY A 173 -11.44 28.08 -0.57
N LEU A 174 -11.03 28.00 -1.84
CA LEU A 174 -11.45 28.92 -2.89
C LEU A 174 -12.88 28.66 -3.40
N SER A 175 -13.38 27.43 -3.24
CA SER A 175 -14.68 27.01 -3.82
C SER A 175 -15.84 27.00 -2.82
N LEU A 176 -15.59 27.11 -1.51
CA LEU A 176 -16.59 26.88 -0.47
C LEU A 176 -16.71 28.10 0.46
N GLN A 177 -17.77 28.90 0.26
CA GLN A 177 -18.09 30.07 1.09
C GLN A 177 -18.53 29.74 2.55
N TYR A 178 -18.66 28.47 2.93
CA TYR A 178 -19.22 28.02 4.23
C TYR A 178 -18.24 27.22 5.10
N LEU A 179 -16.92 27.40 4.95
CA LEU A 179 -15.91 26.51 5.50
C LEU A 179 -15.23 26.99 6.79
N GLU A 180 -15.79 27.89 7.57
CA GLU A 180 -15.13 28.36 8.81
C GLU A 180 -14.83 27.21 9.79
N SER A 181 -15.73 26.20 9.90
CA SER A 181 -15.51 25.06 10.81
C SER A 181 -14.43 24.10 10.32
N PHE A 182 -14.37 23.82 9.01
CA PHE A 182 -13.37 22.92 8.42
C PHE A 182 -11.97 23.57 8.37
N VAL A 183 -11.89 24.84 8.02
CA VAL A 183 -10.63 25.59 7.98
C VAL A 183 -10.03 25.74 9.38
N ARG A 184 -10.86 25.96 10.41
CA ARG A 184 -10.41 26.07 11.80
C ARG A 184 -9.90 24.77 12.40
N SER A 185 -10.55 23.65 12.12
CA SER A 185 -10.15 22.33 12.68
C SER A 185 -8.95 21.72 11.97
N GLY A 186 -8.58 22.25 10.80
CA GLY A 186 -7.51 21.66 9.99
C GLY A 186 -7.84 20.28 9.42
N TYR A 187 -9.09 19.84 9.53
CA TYR A 187 -9.57 18.54 9.09
C TYR A 187 -9.88 18.57 7.58
N VAL A 188 -9.27 17.65 6.83
CA VAL A 188 -9.65 17.34 5.45
C VAL A 188 -10.38 15.99 5.48
N GLY A 189 -11.60 15.94 6.01
CA GLY A 189 -12.27 14.69 6.29
C GLY A 189 -12.53 13.84 5.05
N THR A 190 -13.47 14.26 4.23
CA THR A 190 -13.89 13.56 3.01
C THR A 190 -13.92 14.52 1.84
N VAL A 191 -13.39 14.09 0.70
CA VAL A 191 -13.49 14.80 -0.58
C VAL A 191 -14.15 13.87 -1.57
N ALA A 192 -15.24 14.28 -2.20
CA ALA A 192 -16.04 13.46 -3.10
C ALA A 192 -16.39 12.07 -2.52
N GLY A 193 -16.66 11.95 -1.21
CA GLY A 193 -16.96 10.67 -0.56
C GLY A 193 -15.74 9.79 -0.26
N VAL A 194 -14.53 10.26 -0.54
CA VAL A 194 -13.27 9.56 -0.22
C VAL A 194 -12.69 10.11 1.07
N ASN A 195 -12.44 9.25 2.05
CA ASN A 195 -11.79 9.60 3.31
C ASN A 195 -10.29 9.84 3.10
N ILE A 196 -9.80 10.99 3.48
CA ILE A 196 -8.39 11.38 3.26
C ILE A 196 -7.57 11.08 4.51
N TYR A 197 -6.49 10.33 4.33
CA TYR A 197 -5.50 10.03 5.35
C TYR A 197 -4.14 10.56 4.92
N THR A 198 -3.50 11.31 5.81
CA THR A 198 -2.16 11.85 5.56
C THR A 198 -1.11 10.78 5.80
N LYS A 199 -0.27 10.52 4.81
CA LYS A 199 0.87 9.60 4.92
C LYS A 199 2.16 10.36 4.65
N LYS A 200 3.08 10.35 5.62
CA LYS A 200 4.35 11.09 5.55
C LYS A 200 5.21 10.67 4.34
N ASP A 201 5.24 9.38 4.06
CA ASP A 201 6.10 8.81 3.00
C ASP A 201 5.42 8.79 1.62
N ALA A 202 4.22 9.38 1.49
CA ALA A 202 3.55 9.49 0.20
C ALA A 202 4.27 10.50 -0.70
N VAL A 203 4.47 10.12 -1.95
CA VAL A 203 5.08 10.99 -2.96
C VAL A 203 4.09 12.09 -3.33
N SER A 204 4.54 13.35 -3.28
CA SER A 204 3.70 14.49 -3.69
C SER A 204 3.33 14.37 -5.17
N GLY A 205 2.09 14.74 -5.49
CA GLY A 205 1.55 14.62 -6.84
C GLY A 205 1.02 13.22 -7.19
N THR A 206 1.13 12.25 -6.28
CA THR A 206 0.60 10.90 -6.48
C THR A 206 -0.27 10.50 -5.29
N ILE A 207 -1.55 10.27 -5.53
CA ILE A 207 -2.53 9.85 -4.52
C ILE A 207 -3.04 8.47 -4.88
N CYS A 208 -3.00 7.55 -3.93
CA CYS A 208 -3.65 6.25 -4.09
C CYS A 208 -5.01 6.29 -3.39
N THR A 209 -6.08 6.10 -4.16
CA THR A 209 -7.42 5.87 -3.65
C THR A 209 -7.72 4.38 -3.71
N ALA A 210 -8.31 3.83 -2.67
CA ALA A 210 -8.61 2.41 -2.62
C ALA A 210 -9.81 2.11 -1.72
N THR A 211 -10.24 0.85 -1.78
CA THR A 211 -11.15 0.25 -0.80
C THR A 211 -10.42 -0.87 -0.05
N LYS A 212 -10.98 -1.31 1.06
CA LYS A 212 -10.42 -2.38 1.89
C LYS A 212 -10.19 -3.70 1.13
N GLN A 213 -10.91 -3.92 0.05
CA GLN A 213 -10.83 -5.15 -0.75
C GLN A 213 -9.63 -5.18 -1.70
N ALA A 214 -8.99 -4.03 -1.95
CA ALA A 214 -7.89 -3.93 -2.91
C ALA A 214 -6.66 -4.75 -2.48
N VAL A 215 -6.24 -4.59 -1.23
CA VAL A 215 -5.04 -5.24 -0.70
C VAL A 215 -5.41 -6.26 0.37
N THR A 216 -4.83 -7.45 0.28
CA THR A 216 -4.95 -8.50 1.29
C THR A 216 -3.61 -8.69 1.99
N LEU A 217 -3.64 -8.64 3.32
CA LEU A 217 -2.50 -8.95 4.17
C LEU A 217 -2.58 -10.42 4.59
N PHE A 218 -1.70 -11.24 4.03
CA PHE A 218 -1.55 -12.64 4.42
C PHE A 218 -0.63 -12.75 5.62
N ASN A 219 -1.13 -13.27 6.74
CA ASN A 219 -0.34 -13.53 7.92
C ASN A 219 -0.10 -15.04 8.08
N LYS A 220 1.15 -15.39 8.40
CA LYS A 220 1.53 -16.75 8.77
C LYS A 220 1.80 -16.88 10.26
N LYS A 221 2.51 -15.90 10.82
CA LYS A 221 2.87 -15.83 12.23
C LYS A 221 2.92 -14.37 12.68
N GLY A 222 2.44 -14.09 13.86
CA GLY A 222 2.58 -12.78 14.50
C GLY A 222 4.03 -12.44 14.82
N VAL A 223 4.24 -11.32 15.47
CA VAL A 223 5.58 -10.93 15.93
C VAL A 223 6.06 -11.94 16.99
N GLU A 224 7.23 -12.50 16.75
CA GLU A 224 7.93 -13.42 17.64
C GLU A 224 9.24 -12.78 18.07
N VAL A 225 9.49 -12.75 19.36
CA VAL A 225 10.75 -12.27 19.93
C VAL A 225 11.49 -13.47 20.50
N GLU A 226 12.75 -13.63 20.11
CA GLU A 226 13.61 -14.73 20.54
C GLU A 226 14.96 -14.20 21.02
N THR A 227 15.38 -14.67 22.18
CA THR A 227 16.72 -14.44 22.71
C THR A 227 17.44 -15.79 22.74
N PRO A 228 18.28 -16.11 21.73
CA PRO A 228 19.01 -17.36 21.71
C PRO A 228 20.02 -17.44 22.86
N PRO A 229 20.32 -18.64 23.38
CA PRO A 229 21.42 -18.79 24.32
C PRO A 229 22.75 -18.39 23.67
N ARG A 230 23.66 -17.83 24.47
CA ARG A 230 24.99 -17.43 23.98
C ARG A 230 25.75 -18.67 23.49
N ASP A 231 26.39 -18.55 22.35
CA ASP A 231 27.40 -19.50 21.91
C ASP A 231 28.74 -19.22 22.62
N SER A 232 29.77 -20.06 22.36
CA SER A 232 31.08 -19.90 22.99
C SER A 232 31.78 -18.57 22.63
N SER A 233 31.53 -18.04 21.45
CA SER A 233 32.09 -16.75 20.99
C SER A 233 31.38 -15.58 21.67
N ASP A 234 30.06 -15.63 21.71
CA ASP A 234 29.23 -14.62 22.35
C ASP A 234 29.40 -14.62 23.88
N ALA A 235 29.59 -15.78 24.50
CA ALA A 235 29.91 -15.91 25.93
C ALA A 235 31.26 -15.28 26.25
N ASN A 236 32.26 -15.45 25.39
CA ASN A 236 33.58 -14.84 25.58
C ASN A 236 33.56 -13.31 25.50
N THR A 237 32.72 -12.78 24.62
CA THR A 237 32.54 -11.33 24.41
C THR A 237 31.43 -10.74 25.28
N ARG A 238 30.69 -11.55 26.04
CA ARG A 238 29.52 -11.17 26.85
C ARG A 238 28.43 -10.46 26.06
N LYS A 239 28.29 -10.86 24.80
CA LYS A 239 27.33 -10.32 23.85
C LYS A 239 25.97 -11.00 23.99
N ASN A 240 24.91 -10.22 23.97
CA ASN A 240 23.52 -10.69 23.89
C ASN A 240 22.91 -10.26 22.56
N THR A 241 22.04 -11.09 22.04
CA THR A 241 21.33 -10.81 20.78
C THR A 241 19.84 -11.10 20.96
N ILE A 242 18.99 -10.15 20.57
CA ILE A 242 17.55 -10.30 20.55
C ILE A 242 17.09 -10.22 19.08
N PHE A 243 16.29 -11.18 18.66
CA PHE A 243 15.68 -11.19 17.34
C PHE A 243 14.18 -10.94 17.45
N SER A 244 13.64 -10.12 16.55
CA SER A 244 12.20 -10.03 16.33
C SER A 244 11.89 -10.44 14.90
N ARG A 245 10.89 -11.30 14.73
CA ARG A 245 10.51 -11.87 13.42
C ARG A 245 9.01 -11.79 13.21
N LYS A 246 8.60 -11.54 11.96
CA LYS A 246 7.21 -11.64 11.54
C LYS A 246 7.13 -12.28 10.15
N TYR A 247 6.13 -13.14 9.94
CA TYR A 247 5.90 -13.80 8.66
C TYR A 247 4.60 -13.28 8.07
N TYR A 248 4.70 -12.49 7.01
CA TYR A 248 3.55 -11.85 6.37
C TYR A 248 3.83 -11.54 4.90
N LEU A 249 2.80 -11.23 4.16
CA LEU A 249 2.88 -10.67 2.81
C LEU A 249 1.65 -9.80 2.56
N PRO A 250 1.77 -8.50 2.35
CA PRO A 250 0.74 -7.71 1.72
C PRO A 250 0.77 -7.95 0.21
N ALA A 251 -0.38 -8.01 -0.42
CA ALA A 251 -0.49 -8.15 -1.86
C ALA A 251 -1.73 -7.44 -2.40
N LEU A 252 -1.58 -6.77 -3.55
CA LEU A 252 -2.70 -6.21 -4.30
C LEU A 252 -3.47 -7.38 -4.93
N THR A 253 -4.58 -7.80 -4.29
CA THR A 253 -5.36 -8.96 -4.71
C THR A 253 -6.46 -8.62 -5.69
N ASP A 254 -7.02 -7.42 -5.62
CA ASP A 254 -8.02 -6.96 -6.57
C ASP A 254 -7.70 -5.53 -7.07
N GLU A 255 -7.19 -5.47 -8.28
CA GLU A 255 -6.76 -4.23 -8.94
C GLU A 255 -7.92 -3.28 -9.27
N ARG A 256 -9.16 -3.79 -9.34
CA ARG A 256 -10.34 -2.97 -9.64
C ARG A 256 -10.69 -2.00 -8.51
N TYR A 257 -10.24 -2.31 -7.30
CA TYR A 257 -10.54 -1.54 -6.08
C TYR A 257 -9.41 -0.60 -5.66
N ALA A 258 -8.44 -0.34 -6.54
CA ALA A 258 -7.37 0.64 -6.31
C ALA A 258 -7.18 1.50 -7.56
N VAL A 259 -7.21 2.81 -7.39
CA VAL A 259 -7.00 3.80 -8.46
C VAL A 259 -5.93 4.79 -8.00
N LYS A 260 -4.95 5.03 -8.84
CA LYS A 260 -3.90 6.02 -8.61
C LYS A 260 -4.22 7.33 -9.32
N ILE A 261 -4.24 8.43 -8.61
CA ILE A 261 -4.33 9.77 -9.18
C ILE A 261 -2.90 10.31 -9.29
N VAL A 262 -2.49 10.69 -10.49
CA VAL A 262 -1.17 11.25 -10.76
C VAL A 262 -1.32 12.65 -11.32
N LYS A 263 -0.69 13.61 -10.66
CA LYS A 263 -0.54 14.97 -11.20
C LYS A 263 0.52 14.95 -12.29
N GLY A 264 0.12 15.24 -13.52
CA GLY A 264 1.07 15.14 -14.65
C GLY A 264 0.40 15.24 -16.01
N THR A 265 1.03 14.64 -16.99
CA THR A 265 0.55 14.58 -18.38
C THR A 265 0.62 13.15 -18.91
N ALA A 266 -0.32 12.79 -19.76
CA ALA A 266 -0.31 11.55 -20.51
C ALA A 266 -0.10 11.83 -22.00
N ALA A 267 0.87 11.18 -22.60
CA ALA A 267 1.14 11.32 -24.04
C ALA A 267 1.19 9.94 -24.70
N VAL A 268 0.82 9.87 -25.99
CA VAL A 268 0.97 8.63 -26.75
C VAL A 268 2.45 8.33 -26.87
N SER A 269 2.81 7.07 -26.58
CA SER A 269 4.21 6.63 -26.66
C SER A 269 4.73 6.69 -28.09
N THR A 270 5.97 7.13 -28.21
CA THR A 270 6.73 7.12 -29.48
C THR A 270 7.61 5.89 -29.61
N ASP A 271 7.67 5.04 -28.60
CA ASP A 271 8.53 3.86 -28.56
C ASP A 271 8.06 2.81 -29.59
N THR A 272 8.98 2.36 -30.42
CA THR A 272 8.74 1.31 -31.43
C THR A 272 8.85 -0.09 -30.85
N THR A 273 9.56 -0.23 -29.73
CA THR A 273 9.74 -1.47 -28.97
C THR A 273 9.54 -1.19 -27.49
N VAL A 274 9.15 -2.21 -26.74
CA VAL A 274 9.00 -2.10 -25.28
C VAL A 274 10.34 -1.80 -24.63
N THR A 275 10.41 -0.74 -23.83
CA THR A 275 11.60 -0.36 -23.09
C THR A 275 11.52 -0.93 -21.66
N ALA A 276 12.56 -1.64 -21.24
CA ALA A 276 12.63 -2.21 -19.89
C ALA A 276 12.50 -1.10 -18.81
N GLY A 277 11.66 -1.34 -17.83
CA GLY A 277 11.42 -0.40 -16.72
C GLY A 277 10.37 0.69 -16.99
N LYS A 278 9.86 0.80 -18.22
CA LYS A 278 8.74 1.69 -18.53
C LYS A 278 7.40 0.97 -18.36
N THR A 279 6.42 1.69 -17.82
CA THR A 279 5.03 1.23 -17.76
C THR A 279 4.23 1.93 -18.85
N TYR A 280 3.53 1.17 -19.66
CA TYR A 280 2.64 1.67 -20.70
C TYR A 280 1.21 1.52 -20.28
N TYR A 281 0.33 2.37 -20.81
CA TYR A 281 -1.07 2.44 -20.42
C TYR A 281 -1.99 2.47 -21.63
N THR A 282 -3.16 1.85 -21.52
CA THR A 282 -4.27 2.04 -22.45
C THR A 282 -5.29 2.98 -21.86
N LYS A 283 -5.91 3.83 -22.68
CA LYS A 283 -6.99 4.71 -22.25
C LYS A 283 -8.24 3.88 -21.98
N SER A 284 -8.83 4.08 -20.81
CA SER A 284 -10.08 3.42 -20.39
C SER A 284 -10.98 4.45 -19.70
N GLY A 285 -12.06 4.85 -20.37
CA GLY A 285 -12.97 5.87 -19.83
C GLY A 285 -12.27 7.19 -19.55
N LEU A 286 -12.35 7.65 -18.31
CA LEU A 286 -11.72 8.89 -17.82
C LEU A 286 -10.24 8.73 -17.47
N GLY A 287 -9.75 7.50 -17.38
CA GLY A 287 -8.38 7.23 -16.94
C GLY A 287 -7.60 6.31 -17.87
N TYR A 288 -6.58 5.70 -17.31
CA TYR A 288 -5.63 4.84 -18.00
C TYR A 288 -5.45 3.55 -17.19
N VAL A 289 -5.26 2.44 -17.88
CA VAL A 289 -4.99 1.14 -17.26
C VAL A 289 -3.61 0.66 -17.70
N ALA A 290 -2.78 0.26 -16.76
CA ALA A 290 -1.45 -0.26 -17.02
C ALA A 290 -1.54 -1.55 -17.88
N VAL A 291 -0.66 -1.67 -18.85
CA VAL A 291 -0.57 -2.81 -19.76
C VAL A 291 0.63 -3.66 -19.38
N VAL A 292 0.46 -4.97 -19.44
CA VAL A 292 1.58 -5.92 -19.41
C VAL A 292 1.99 -6.18 -20.85
N PRO A 293 3.12 -5.59 -21.34
CA PRO A 293 3.53 -5.77 -22.71
C PRO A 293 3.98 -7.21 -22.97
N ALA A 294 3.68 -7.74 -24.16
CA ALA A 294 4.26 -8.99 -24.64
C ALA A 294 5.57 -8.73 -25.38
N GLU A 295 6.38 -9.76 -25.52
CA GLU A 295 7.62 -9.70 -26.31
C GLU A 295 7.28 -9.37 -27.78
N GLY A 296 7.98 -8.37 -28.33
CA GLY A 296 7.76 -7.90 -29.71
C GLY A 296 6.66 -6.86 -29.87
N ASP A 297 5.97 -6.46 -28.81
CA ASP A 297 4.96 -5.40 -28.88
C ASP A 297 5.59 -4.03 -29.21
N SER A 298 4.88 -3.24 -30.02
CA SER A 298 5.24 -1.85 -30.31
C SER A 298 4.26 -0.89 -29.64
N PRO A 299 4.65 -0.17 -28.60
CA PRO A 299 3.78 0.78 -27.91
C PRO A 299 3.21 1.84 -28.83
N LYS A 300 4.02 2.37 -29.77
CA LYS A 300 3.60 3.34 -30.76
C LYS A 300 2.48 2.81 -31.66
N THR A 301 2.64 1.60 -32.19
CA THR A 301 1.65 1.00 -33.12
C THR A 301 0.35 0.64 -32.40
N LYS A 302 0.46 0.24 -31.12
CA LYS A 302 -0.71 -0.07 -30.29
C LYS A 302 -1.38 1.17 -29.70
N GLY A 303 -0.81 2.36 -29.89
CA GLY A 303 -1.36 3.61 -29.38
C GLY A 303 -1.35 3.68 -27.85
N TRP A 304 -0.38 3.07 -27.20
CA TRP A 304 -0.24 3.12 -25.75
C TRP A 304 0.26 4.47 -25.28
N TYR A 305 -0.05 4.81 -24.04
CA TYR A 305 0.30 6.08 -23.41
C TYR A 305 1.44 5.90 -22.42
N GLU A 306 2.24 6.94 -22.27
CA GLU A 306 3.20 7.13 -21.19
C GLU A 306 2.71 8.24 -20.28
N ILE A 307 2.83 8.05 -18.98
CA ILE A 307 2.42 9.03 -17.95
C ILE A 307 3.69 9.62 -17.35
N THR A 308 3.80 10.95 -17.41
CA THR A 308 4.87 11.72 -16.78
C THR A 308 4.28 12.48 -15.60
N ALA A 309 4.73 12.17 -14.38
CA ALA A 309 4.39 12.91 -13.19
C ALA A 309 5.04 14.30 -13.21
N ALA A 310 4.32 15.34 -12.70
CA ALA A 310 4.77 16.72 -12.63
C ALA A 310 5.39 17.06 -11.28
#